data_48fc4ee5b64742e970c265991987b8e5
#
_entry.id   48fc4ee5b64742e970c265991987b8e5
#
_cell.length_a   1.000
_cell.length_b   1.000
_cell.length_c   1.000
_cell.angle_alpha   90.00
_cell.angle_beta   90.00
_cell.angle_gamma   90.00
#
_symmetry.space_group_name_H-M   'P 1'
#
loop_
_entity.id
_entity.type
_entity.pdbx_description
1 polymer ?
#
loop_
_entity_poly.entity_id
_entity_poly.type
_entity_poly.pdbx_seq_one_letter_code
_entity_poly.pdbx_strand_id
1 'polypeptide(L)'
;MLDGQQRTLSVMQYLKHKFSIALDGRKYYWDALPDDKYNAIMNYEFMVYICEGEESEKLEWFRVVNIAGEKLTEQELRNSVYTGEWLSDAKRYFSKRNCAAKLLADKYITGDPNRQELLEKALRGICEYQSISEITEYMARHKSDADADELWQYFQDVIHWSEKIFPKYFSDMKGLDWCHLYNEYHNRAYNSAVMSAEVKRLHEDEDVQKPKGIYEFLLCRDTDPFAGRLLNLRAFDKREKLAAYSRQNGICPVCGEHFEFEEMEGDHIKPWSKGGQTTPDNCQMLCKSCNGKKTDKY
;
A
#
# COMPACT_ATOMS: atom_id res chain seq x y z
N MET A 1 6.51 -24.38 -15.53
CA MET A 1 7.93 -23.97 -15.72
C MET A 1 8.19 -22.81 -14.78
N LEU A 2 9.01 -22.98 -13.76
CA LEU A 2 9.30 -21.97 -12.73
C LEU A 2 10.29 -20.90 -13.25
N ASP A 3 11.34 -21.32 -13.95
CA ASP A 3 12.32 -20.44 -14.59
C ASP A 3 12.58 -20.86 -16.04
N GLY A 4 13.25 -20.00 -16.80
CA GLY A 4 13.64 -20.25 -18.20
C GLY A 4 12.55 -20.02 -19.24
N GLN A 5 11.35 -19.56 -18.86
CA GLN A 5 10.23 -19.34 -19.80
C GLN A 5 10.62 -18.42 -20.96
N GLN A 6 11.27 -17.28 -20.69
CA GLN A 6 11.68 -16.34 -21.74
C GLN A 6 12.74 -16.93 -22.64
N ARG A 7 13.71 -17.65 -22.10
CA ARG A 7 14.77 -18.34 -22.87
C ARG A 7 14.17 -19.38 -23.76
N THR A 8 13.29 -20.25 -23.25
CA THR A 8 12.61 -21.31 -23.99
C THR A 8 11.73 -20.72 -25.10
N LEU A 9 10.92 -19.70 -24.80
CA LEU A 9 10.08 -19.03 -25.79
C LEU A 9 10.90 -18.37 -26.90
N SER A 10 12.02 -17.72 -26.58
CA SER A 10 12.92 -17.12 -27.57
C SER A 10 13.48 -18.16 -28.52
N VAL A 11 13.96 -19.28 -27.99
CA VAL A 11 14.45 -20.40 -28.84
C VAL A 11 13.32 -20.93 -29.71
N MET A 12 12.14 -21.22 -29.14
CA MET A 12 11.00 -21.73 -29.92
C MET A 12 10.53 -20.76 -30.99
N GLN A 13 10.51 -19.46 -30.72
CA GLN A 13 10.11 -18.42 -31.69
C GLN A 13 11.16 -18.31 -32.80
N TYR A 14 12.43 -18.40 -32.47
CA TYR A 14 13.50 -18.42 -33.49
C TYR A 14 13.39 -19.63 -34.40
N LEU A 15 13.22 -20.83 -33.88
CA LEU A 15 12.98 -22.07 -34.63
C LEU A 15 11.71 -21.97 -35.52
N LYS A 16 10.72 -21.17 -35.12
CA LYS A 16 9.49 -20.90 -35.90
C LYS A 16 9.62 -19.70 -36.85
N HIS A 17 10.81 -19.21 -37.14
CA HIS A 17 11.09 -18.10 -38.05
C HIS A 17 10.41 -16.77 -37.67
N LYS A 18 10.14 -16.53 -36.37
CA LYS A 18 9.46 -15.31 -35.93
C LYS A 18 10.36 -14.07 -35.90
N PHE A 19 11.67 -14.28 -35.76
CA PHE A 19 12.66 -13.21 -35.83
C PHE A 19 14.01 -13.73 -36.35
N SER A 20 14.92 -12.82 -36.74
CA SER A 20 16.27 -13.12 -37.14
C SER A 20 17.27 -12.74 -36.04
N ILE A 21 18.42 -13.43 -35.94
CA ILE A 21 19.56 -13.06 -35.12
C ILE A 21 20.64 -12.40 -35.96
N ALA A 22 21.40 -11.48 -35.38
CA ALA A 22 22.52 -10.84 -36.04
C ALA A 22 23.84 -11.56 -35.66
N LEU A 23 24.56 -12.04 -36.66
CA LEU A 23 25.90 -12.63 -36.50
C LEU A 23 26.83 -11.89 -37.50
N ASP A 24 27.92 -11.36 -37.01
CA ASP A 24 28.92 -10.62 -37.81
C ASP A 24 28.31 -9.56 -38.74
N GLY A 25 27.32 -8.82 -38.22
CA GLY A 25 26.63 -7.74 -38.97
C GLY A 25 25.58 -8.22 -39.98
N ARG A 26 25.36 -9.51 -40.16
CA ARG A 26 24.34 -10.09 -41.03
C ARG A 26 23.19 -10.67 -40.21
N LYS A 27 21.97 -10.61 -40.79
CA LYS A 27 20.76 -11.18 -40.16
C LYS A 27 20.48 -12.57 -40.71
N TYR A 28 20.26 -13.53 -39.82
CA TYR A 28 19.96 -14.91 -40.18
C TYR A 28 18.64 -15.35 -39.51
N TYR A 29 17.75 -15.90 -40.32
CA TYR A 29 16.64 -16.72 -39.84
C TYR A 29 17.15 -18.13 -39.63
N TRP A 30 16.36 -18.97 -38.95
CA TRP A 30 16.75 -20.32 -38.59
C TRP A 30 17.27 -21.17 -39.74
N ASP A 31 16.54 -21.15 -40.88
CA ASP A 31 16.85 -21.92 -42.09
C ASP A 31 18.04 -21.38 -42.91
N ALA A 32 18.49 -20.20 -42.59
CA ALA A 32 19.60 -19.55 -43.28
C ALA A 32 20.89 -19.50 -42.44
N LEU A 33 20.89 -20.15 -41.27
CA LEU A 33 22.08 -20.21 -40.41
C LEU A 33 23.23 -20.96 -41.09
N PRO A 34 24.49 -20.52 -40.90
CA PRO A 34 25.67 -21.34 -41.23
C PRO A 34 25.64 -22.67 -40.49
N ASP A 35 26.12 -23.75 -41.13
CA ASP A 35 26.07 -25.11 -40.65
C ASP A 35 26.69 -25.28 -39.24
N ASP A 36 27.78 -24.59 -38.95
CA ASP A 36 28.45 -24.64 -37.66
C ASP A 36 27.56 -24.05 -36.56
N LYS A 37 26.82 -22.99 -36.80
CA LYS A 37 25.90 -22.34 -35.89
C LYS A 37 24.61 -23.15 -35.72
N TYR A 38 24.10 -23.69 -36.83
CA TYR A 38 22.95 -24.58 -36.83
C TYR A 38 23.24 -25.81 -35.92
N ASN A 39 24.36 -26.48 -36.14
CA ASN A 39 24.77 -27.65 -35.38
C ASN A 39 25.03 -27.29 -33.90
N ALA A 40 25.60 -26.14 -33.63
CA ALA A 40 25.80 -25.69 -32.22
C ALA A 40 24.48 -25.51 -31.45
N ILE A 41 23.45 -25.00 -32.12
CA ILE A 41 22.12 -24.84 -31.49
C ILE A 41 21.42 -26.20 -31.35
N MET A 42 21.47 -27.05 -32.39
CA MET A 42 20.82 -28.39 -32.36
C MET A 42 21.43 -29.35 -31.36
N ASN A 43 22.72 -29.22 -31.10
CA ASN A 43 23.44 -30.07 -30.15
C ASN A 43 23.60 -29.41 -28.76
N TYR A 44 22.94 -28.25 -28.52
CA TYR A 44 23.00 -27.61 -27.22
C TYR A 44 22.21 -28.41 -26.18
N GLU A 45 22.86 -28.83 -25.14
CA GLU A 45 22.25 -29.53 -24.01
C GLU A 45 21.77 -28.55 -22.95
N PHE A 46 20.48 -28.62 -22.61
CA PHE A 46 19.91 -27.86 -21.51
C PHE A 46 20.05 -28.61 -20.20
N MET A 47 20.64 -27.97 -19.21
CA MET A 47 20.52 -28.47 -17.84
C MET A 47 19.16 -28.09 -17.29
N VAL A 48 18.34 -29.07 -16.96
CA VAL A 48 16.98 -28.85 -16.44
C VAL A 48 16.88 -29.44 -15.04
N TYR A 49 16.42 -28.64 -14.09
CA TYR A 49 16.08 -29.11 -12.76
C TYR A 49 14.57 -29.39 -12.71
N ILE A 50 14.21 -30.59 -12.30
CA ILE A 50 12.82 -30.99 -12.05
C ILE A 50 12.57 -30.78 -10.55
N CYS A 51 11.67 -29.88 -10.20
CA CYS A 51 11.32 -29.60 -8.81
C CYS A 51 10.02 -30.33 -8.47
N GLU A 52 10.08 -31.18 -7.47
CA GLU A 52 8.95 -31.85 -6.85
C GLU A 52 8.71 -31.27 -5.45
N GLY A 53 7.53 -31.45 -4.89
CA GLY A 53 7.17 -30.96 -3.57
C GLY A 53 5.97 -29.99 -3.60
N GLU A 54 5.64 -29.43 -2.45
CA GLU A 54 4.55 -28.46 -2.29
C GLU A 54 4.88 -27.09 -2.90
N GLU A 55 3.86 -26.31 -3.22
CA GLU A 55 4.04 -24.98 -3.80
C GLU A 55 4.88 -24.03 -2.92
N SER A 56 4.77 -24.15 -1.60
CA SER A 56 5.58 -23.38 -0.65
C SER A 56 7.07 -23.73 -0.72
N GLU A 57 7.40 -25.00 -0.86
CA GLU A 57 8.78 -25.49 -1.01
C GLU A 57 9.38 -25.04 -2.35
N LYS A 58 8.58 -25.12 -3.42
CA LYS A 58 8.97 -24.60 -4.75
C LYS A 58 9.21 -23.09 -4.75
N LEU A 59 8.39 -22.33 -4.01
CA LEU A 59 8.55 -20.89 -3.86
C LEU A 59 9.86 -20.56 -3.14
N GLU A 60 10.15 -21.24 -2.04
CA GLU A 60 11.38 -21.02 -1.29
C GLU A 60 12.63 -21.38 -2.10
N TRP A 61 12.62 -22.52 -2.78
CA TRP A 61 13.69 -22.89 -3.69
C TRP A 61 13.90 -21.86 -4.80
N PHE A 62 12.81 -21.37 -5.41
CA PHE A 62 12.89 -20.37 -6.47
C PHE A 62 13.41 -19.03 -5.98
N ARG A 63 13.06 -18.63 -4.74
CA ARG A 63 13.62 -17.45 -4.07
C ARG A 63 15.15 -17.55 -3.93
N VAL A 64 15.65 -18.69 -3.49
CA VAL A 64 17.10 -18.93 -3.34
C VAL A 64 17.83 -18.86 -4.67
N VAL A 65 17.30 -19.49 -5.72
CA VAL A 65 17.94 -19.52 -7.05
C VAL A 65 18.00 -18.14 -7.70
N ASN A 66 17.03 -17.27 -7.42
CA ASN A 66 16.98 -15.91 -8.00
C ASN A 66 17.84 -14.87 -7.24
N ILE A 67 18.59 -15.24 -6.21
CA ILE A 67 19.47 -14.31 -5.47
C ILE A 67 20.57 -13.71 -6.36
N ALA A 68 21.04 -14.46 -7.36
CA ALA A 68 22.17 -14.08 -8.22
C ALA A 68 21.79 -13.25 -9.46
N GLY A 69 20.47 -13.06 -9.73
CA GLY A 69 19.95 -12.35 -10.92
C GLY A 69 19.32 -11.00 -10.61
N GLU A 70 18.52 -10.49 -11.55
CA GLU A 70 17.62 -9.36 -11.27
C GLU A 70 16.60 -9.81 -10.21
N LYS A 71 16.56 -9.07 -9.08
CA LYS A 71 15.67 -9.43 -7.99
C LYS A 71 14.19 -9.33 -8.43
N LEU A 72 13.52 -10.45 -8.40
CA LEU A 72 12.07 -10.51 -8.57
C LEU A 72 11.38 -9.97 -7.30
N THR A 73 10.23 -9.32 -7.48
CA THR A 73 9.36 -8.99 -6.37
C THR A 73 8.74 -10.26 -5.78
N GLU A 74 8.29 -10.20 -4.55
CA GLU A 74 7.60 -11.34 -3.92
C GLU A 74 6.39 -11.80 -4.73
N GLN A 75 5.66 -10.85 -5.37
CA GLN A 75 4.53 -11.21 -6.22
C GLN A 75 4.95 -11.84 -7.54
N GLU A 76 6.06 -11.43 -8.12
CA GLU A 76 6.62 -12.10 -9.32
C GLU A 76 7.04 -13.54 -9.02
N LEU A 77 7.59 -13.79 -7.83
CA LEU A 77 7.92 -15.14 -7.36
C LEU A 77 6.66 -16.00 -7.19
N ARG A 78 5.63 -15.48 -6.49
CA ARG A 78 4.34 -16.16 -6.33
C ARG A 78 3.71 -16.50 -7.69
N ASN A 79 3.72 -15.54 -8.61
CA ASN A 79 3.17 -15.73 -9.96
C ASN A 79 3.83 -16.88 -10.73
N SER A 80 5.10 -17.20 -10.45
CA SER A 80 5.80 -18.28 -11.10
C SER A 80 5.34 -19.65 -10.57
N VAL A 81 5.03 -19.75 -9.29
CA VAL A 81 4.62 -20.99 -8.61
C VAL A 81 3.12 -21.26 -8.79
N TYR A 82 2.29 -20.24 -8.60
CA TYR A 82 0.82 -20.35 -8.65
C TYR A 82 0.26 -20.08 -10.06
N THR A 83 0.97 -20.51 -11.10
CA THR A 83 0.52 -20.35 -12.49
C THR A 83 -0.75 -21.17 -12.74
N GLY A 84 -1.75 -20.54 -13.36
CA GLY A 84 -3.06 -21.13 -13.70
C GLY A 84 -3.93 -20.19 -14.51
N GLU A 85 -5.17 -20.61 -14.79
CA GLU A 85 -6.15 -19.81 -15.53
C GLU A 85 -6.53 -18.57 -14.74
N TRP A 86 -6.80 -18.70 -13.46
CA TRP A 86 -7.06 -17.59 -12.54
C TRP A 86 -5.97 -16.51 -12.58
N LEU A 87 -4.69 -16.89 -12.46
CA LEU A 87 -3.60 -15.91 -12.50
C LEU A 87 -3.49 -15.25 -13.86
N SER A 88 -3.73 -16.00 -14.92
CA SER A 88 -3.70 -15.47 -16.30
C SER A 88 -4.76 -14.40 -16.50
N ASP A 89 -5.94 -14.61 -15.93
CA ASP A 89 -7.04 -13.65 -15.96
C ASP A 89 -6.75 -12.46 -15.03
N ALA A 90 -6.31 -12.67 -13.78
CA ALA A 90 -5.90 -11.60 -12.88
C ALA A 90 -4.87 -10.65 -13.51
N LYS A 91 -3.89 -11.19 -14.24
CA LYS A 91 -2.89 -10.40 -14.96
C LYS A 91 -3.47 -9.50 -16.05
N ARG A 92 -4.63 -9.84 -16.64
CA ARG A 92 -5.30 -8.96 -17.61
C ARG A 92 -5.76 -7.66 -16.95
N TYR A 93 -6.25 -7.74 -15.71
CA TYR A 93 -6.70 -6.58 -14.94
C TYR A 93 -5.57 -5.78 -14.31
N PHE A 94 -4.48 -6.43 -13.83
CA PHE A 94 -3.53 -5.82 -12.91
C PHE A 94 -2.09 -5.64 -13.44
N SER A 95 -1.68 -6.35 -14.52
CA SER A 95 -0.25 -6.55 -14.82
C SER A 95 0.24 -5.94 -16.12
N LYS A 96 -0.44 -4.96 -16.72
CA LYS A 96 0.01 -4.24 -17.91
C LYS A 96 0.03 -2.75 -17.63
N ARG A 97 0.92 -2.01 -18.31
CA ARG A 97 1.09 -0.56 -18.14
C ARG A 97 -0.22 0.23 -18.17
N ASN A 98 -1.16 -0.15 -19.03
CA ASN A 98 -2.48 0.47 -19.17
C ASN A 98 -3.59 -0.53 -18.82
N CYS A 99 -3.38 -1.35 -17.81
CA CYS A 99 -4.39 -2.29 -17.34
C CYS A 99 -5.58 -1.58 -16.69
N ALA A 100 -6.71 -2.29 -16.60
CA ALA A 100 -7.95 -1.74 -16.05
C ALA A 100 -7.76 -1.23 -14.62
N ALA A 101 -7.02 -1.94 -13.78
CA ALA A 101 -6.73 -1.53 -12.41
C ALA A 101 -5.93 -0.22 -12.35
N LYS A 102 -4.95 -0.04 -13.25
CA LYS A 102 -4.17 1.20 -13.33
C LYS A 102 -5.04 2.37 -13.78
N LEU A 103 -5.88 2.18 -14.78
CA LEU A 103 -6.78 3.23 -15.27
C LEU A 103 -7.82 3.63 -14.22
N LEU A 104 -8.39 2.65 -13.51
CA LEU A 104 -9.38 2.89 -12.47
C LEU A 104 -8.77 3.59 -11.24
N ALA A 105 -7.60 3.14 -10.78
CA ALA A 105 -7.06 3.51 -9.48
C ALA A 105 -5.86 4.48 -9.53
N ASP A 106 -5.51 5.06 -10.67
CA ASP A 106 -4.30 5.89 -10.80
C ASP A 106 -4.23 7.07 -9.84
N LYS A 107 -5.37 7.63 -9.47
CA LYS A 107 -5.48 8.72 -8.49
C LYS A 107 -5.32 8.26 -7.04
N TYR A 108 -5.58 7.00 -6.75
CA TYR A 108 -5.69 6.45 -5.39
C TYR A 108 -4.53 5.57 -5.01
N ILE A 109 -4.15 4.64 -5.88
CA ILE A 109 -3.17 3.59 -5.60
C ILE A 109 -1.88 3.84 -6.39
N THR A 110 -0.75 3.77 -5.70
CA THR A 110 0.59 3.74 -6.31
C THR A 110 1.01 2.32 -6.63
N GLY A 111 1.87 2.14 -7.61
CA GLY A 111 2.48 0.87 -7.95
C GLY A 111 2.74 0.73 -9.45
N ASP A 112 3.76 -0.07 -9.79
CA ASP A 112 4.06 -0.44 -11.16
C ASP A 112 3.36 -1.76 -11.52
N PRO A 113 2.39 -1.76 -12.46
CA PRO A 113 1.73 -2.98 -12.90
C PRO A 113 2.70 -4.01 -13.49
N ASN A 114 3.77 -3.57 -14.16
CA ASN A 114 4.74 -4.49 -14.76
C ASN A 114 5.54 -5.25 -13.70
N ARG A 115 5.75 -4.64 -12.52
CA ARG A 115 6.38 -5.26 -11.35
C ARG A 115 5.39 -5.97 -10.44
N GLN A 116 4.16 -6.17 -10.89
CA GLN A 116 3.06 -6.86 -10.19
C GLN A 116 2.60 -6.17 -8.90
N GLU A 117 3.00 -4.91 -8.65
CA GLU A 117 2.70 -4.20 -7.41
C GLU A 117 1.20 -3.91 -7.21
N LEU A 118 0.45 -3.66 -8.30
CA LEU A 118 -1.00 -3.48 -8.20
C LEU A 118 -1.71 -4.79 -7.86
N LEU A 119 -1.28 -5.90 -8.49
CA LEU A 119 -1.81 -7.23 -8.17
C LEU A 119 -1.53 -7.59 -6.71
N GLU A 120 -0.32 -7.35 -6.22
CA GLU A 120 0.03 -7.62 -4.83
C GLU A 120 -0.82 -6.82 -3.85
N LYS A 121 -1.08 -5.53 -4.12
CA LYS A 121 -1.93 -4.70 -3.27
C LYS A 121 -3.38 -5.18 -3.24
N ALA A 122 -3.93 -5.54 -4.39
CA ALA A 122 -5.29 -6.10 -4.46
C ALA A 122 -5.38 -7.43 -3.70
N LEU A 123 -4.38 -8.31 -3.86
CA LEU A 123 -4.30 -9.58 -3.14
C LEU A 123 -4.18 -9.39 -1.63
N ARG A 124 -3.33 -8.48 -1.17
CA ARG A 124 -3.19 -8.16 0.26
C ARG A 124 -4.51 -7.67 0.83
N GLY A 125 -5.18 -6.76 0.11
CA GLY A 125 -6.46 -6.21 0.55
C GLY A 125 -7.57 -7.27 0.64
N ILE A 126 -7.73 -8.14 -0.36
CA ILE A 126 -8.76 -9.19 -0.32
C ILE A 126 -8.45 -10.26 0.72
N CYS A 127 -7.17 -10.58 0.96
CA CYS A 127 -6.78 -11.48 2.04
C CYS A 127 -7.20 -10.91 3.41
N GLU A 128 -6.94 -9.64 3.67
CA GLU A 128 -7.38 -8.97 4.88
C GLU A 128 -8.92 -8.98 4.99
N TYR A 129 -9.62 -8.66 3.91
CA TYR A 129 -11.08 -8.67 3.85
C TYR A 129 -11.68 -10.03 4.20
N GLN A 130 -11.07 -11.10 3.72
CA GLN A 130 -11.51 -12.48 3.96
C GLN A 130 -10.87 -13.13 5.20
N SER A 131 -10.06 -12.40 5.97
CA SER A 131 -9.30 -12.92 7.11
C SER A 131 -8.37 -14.09 6.75
N ILE A 132 -7.78 -14.05 5.57
CA ILE A 132 -6.74 -14.98 5.10
C ILE A 132 -5.38 -14.42 5.47
N SER A 133 -4.55 -15.21 6.17
CA SER A 133 -3.28 -14.72 6.70
C SER A 133 -2.23 -14.42 5.64
N GLU A 134 -2.21 -15.19 4.55
CA GLU A 134 -1.14 -15.15 3.56
C GLU A 134 -1.67 -15.11 2.12
N ILE A 135 -1.06 -14.27 1.27
CA ILE A 135 -1.37 -14.20 -0.16
C ILE A 135 -1.18 -15.56 -0.85
N THR A 136 -0.18 -16.33 -0.42
CA THR A 136 0.10 -17.68 -0.94
C THR A 136 -1.07 -18.63 -0.73
N GLU A 137 -1.74 -18.54 0.42
CA GLU A 137 -2.94 -19.33 0.73
C GLU A 137 -4.10 -18.96 -0.20
N TYR A 138 -4.35 -17.67 -0.39
CA TYR A 138 -5.38 -17.19 -1.32
C TYR A 138 -5.10 -17.69 -2.75
N MET A 139 -3.88 -17.50 -3.25
CA MET A 139 -3.48 -17.92 -4.60
C MET A 139 -3.54 -19.46 -4.78
N ALA A 140 -3.24 -20.23 -3.74
CA ALA A 140 -3.34 -21.69 -3.78
C ALA A 140 -4.80 -22.15 -3.88
N ARG A 141 -5.72 -21.51 -3.13
CA ARG A 141 -7.17 -21.82 -3.17
C ARG A 141 -7.77 -21.56 -4.55
N HIS A 142 -7.39 -20.44 -5.17
CA HIS A 142 -7.95 -19.98 -6.43
C HIS A 142 -7.18 -20.45 -7.68
N LYS A 143 -6.07 -21.20 -7.54
CA LYS A 143 -5.19 -21.60 -8.64
C LYS A 143 -5.91 -22.26 -9.82
N SER A 144 -6.97 -23.03 -9.53
CA SER A 144 -7.75 -23.79 -10.50
C SER A 144 -9.04 -23.10 -10.96
N ASP A 145 -9.31 -21.89 -10.46
CA ASP A 145 -10.50 -21.14 -10.86
C ASP A 145 -10.32 -20.62 -12.29
N ALA A 146 -11.44 -20.49 -13.01
CA ALA A 146 -11.44 -20.09 -14.42
C ALA A 146 -11.13 -18.61 -14.62
N ASP A 147 -11.47 -17.76 -13.63
CA ASP A 147 -11.33 -16.30 -13.69
C ASP A 147 -10.93 -15.71 -12.33
N ALA A 148 -10.64 -14.42 -12.33
CA ALA A 148 -10.30 -13.65 -11.15
C ALA A 148 -11.35 -12.55 -10.86
N ASP A 149 -12.59 -12.80 -11.23
CA ASP A 149 -13.69 -11.82 -11.12
C ASP A 149 -13.91 -11.38 -9.67
N GLU A 150 -13.78 -12.28 -8.69
CA GLU A 150 -13.90 -11.92 -7.27
C GLU A 150 -12.86 -10.87 -6.86
N LEU A 151 -11.59 -11.08 -7.20
CA LEU A 151 -10.52 -10.14 -6.90
C LEU A 151 -10.72 -8.80 -7.62
N TRP A 152 -11.17 -8.86 -8.86
CA TRP A 152 -11.44 -7.66 -9.67
C TRP A 152 -12.62 -6.87 -9.12
N GLN A 153 -13.72 -7.53 -8.76
CA GLN A 153 -14.89 -6.88 -8.16
C GLN A 153 -14.54 -6.24 -6.82
N TYR A 154 -13.85 -6.96 -5.93
CA TYR A 154 -13.35 -6.39 -4.69
C TYR A 154 -12.54 -5.09 -4.92
N PHE A 155 -11.61 -5.11 -5.86
CA PHE A 155 -10.78 -3.94 -6.16
C PHE A 155 -11.59 -2.75 -6.71
N GLN A 156 -12.60 -3.03 -7.54
CA GLN A 156 -13.53 -2.02 -8.03
C GLN A 156 -14.35 -1.42 -6.88
N ASP A 157 -14.85 -2.26 -5.98
CA ASP A 157 -15.65 -1.83 -4.83
C ASP A 157 -14.85 -0.90 -3.91
N VAL A 158 -13.57 -1.21 -3.66
CA VAL A 158 -12.65 -0.34 -2.91
C VAL A 158 -12.56 1.05 -3.53
N ILE A 159 -12.34 1.14 -4.83
CA ILE A 159 -12.15 2.43 -5.51
C ILE A 159 -13.46 3.21 -5.59
N HIS A 160 -14.56 2.56 -5.98
CA HIS A 160 -15.87 3.21 -6.05
C HIS A 160 -16.36 3.69 -4.69
N TRP A 161 -16.10 2.93 -3.62
CA TRP A 161 -16.39 3.35 -2.26
C TRP A 161 -15.58 4.60 -1.89
N SER A 162 -14.29 4.63 -2.20
CA SER A 162 -13.42 5.78 -1.95
C SER A 162 -13.91 7.03 -2.68
N GLU A 163 -14.29 6.91 -3.95
CA GLU A 163 -14.85 8.00 -4.77
C GLU A 163 -16.20 8.51 -4.24
N LYS A 164 -17.05 7.59 -3.78
CA LYS A 164 -18.36 7.93 -3.22
C LYS A 164 -18.25 8.75 -1.93
N ILE A 165 -17.30 8.39 -1.05
CA ILE A 165 -17.13 9.07 0.24
C ILE A 165 -16.33 10.36 0.08
N PHE A 166 -15.29 10.36 -0.74
CA PHE A 166 -14.40 11.49 -1.00
C PHE A 166 -14.44 11.91 -2.48
N PRO A 167 -15.54 12.52 -2.95
CA PRO A 167 -15.74 12.80 -4.38
C PRO A 167 -14.76 13.83 -4.94
N LYS A 168 -14.19 14.70 -4.09
CA LYS A 168 -13.16 15.66 -4.50
C LYS A 168 -11.77 15.05 -4.29
N TYR A 169 -11.03 14.90 -5.37
CA TYR A 169 -9.66 14.40 -5.32
C TYR A 169 -8.67 15.43 -4.79
N PHE A 170 -7.78 15.00 -3.90
CA PHE A 170 -6.59 15.70 -3.45
C PHE A 170 -5.37 14.79 -3.65
N SER A 171 -4.19 15.38 -3.90
CA SER A 171 -2.97 14.63 -4.25
C SER A 171 -2.47 13.70 -3.14
N ASP A 172 -2.76 14.01 -1.89
CA ASP A 172 -2.42 13.22 -0.71
C ASP A 172 -3.29 11.95 -0.54
N MET A 173 -4.41 11.85 -1.26
CA MET A 173 -5.17 10.59 -1.40
C MET A 173 -4.35 9.50 -2.08
N LYS A 174 -3.41 9.90 -2.95
CA LYS A 174 -2.60 8.93 -3.70
C LYS A 174 -1.61 8.22 -2.78
N GLY A 175 -1.69 6.89 -2.79
CA GLY A 175 -0.81 6.02 -2.03
C GLY A 175 -1.24 5.79 -0.58
N LEU A 176 -2.49 6.13 -0.22
CA LEU A 176 -3.14 5.60 0.97
C LEU A 176 -3.45 4.12 0.78
N ASP A 177 -3.56 3.39 1.86
CA ASP A 177 -4.02 2.00 1.84
C ASP A 177 -5.55 1.94 1.79
N TRP A 178 -6.10 2.22 0.59
CA TRP A 178 -7.54 2.24 0.39
C TRP A 178 -8.19 0.88 0.59
N CYS A 179 -7.46 -0.22 0.37
CA CYS A 179 -7.96 -1.56 0.66
C CYS A 179 -8.21 -1.73 2.16
N HIS A 180 -7.23 -1.38 2.99
CA HIS A 180 -7.38 -1.42 4.45
C HIS A 180 -8.51 -0.50 4.93
N LEU A 181 -8.56 0.75 4.46
CA LEU A 181 -9.64 1.68 4.84
C LEU A 181 -11.02 1.17 4.42
N TYR A 182 -11.14 0.55 3.25
CA TYR A 182 -12.38 -0.10 2.83
C TYR A 182 -12.73 -1.25 3.77
N ASN A 183 -11.81 -2.15 4.04
CA ASN A 183 -12.04 -3.32 4.88
C ASN A 183 -12.57 -2.93 6.27
N GLU A 184 -12.01 -1.90 6.88
CA GLU A 184 -12.37 -1.44 8.21
C GLU A 184 -13.67 -0.62 8.25
N TYR A 185 -13.96 0.18 7.21
CA TYR A 185 -14.95 1.24 7.32
C TYR A 185 -16.11 1.16 6.32
N HIS A 186 -16.11 0.27 5.31
CA HIS A 186 -17.12 0.26 4.24
C HIS A 186 -18.56 -0.01 4.75
N ASN A 187 -18.70 -0.70 5.88
CA ASN A 187 -20.01 -1.03 6.48
C ASN A 187 -20.67 0.15 7.19
N ARG A 188 -20.03 1.32 7.26
CA ARG A 188 -20.56 2.51 7.92
C ARG A 188 -21.19 3.47 6.91
N ALA A 189 -22.17 4.22 7.37
CA ALA A 189 -22.80 5.25 6.54
C ALA A 189 -22.06 6.59 6.70
N TYR A 190 -21.67 7.20 5.58
CA TYR A 190 -21.03 8.50 5.55
C TYR A 190 -21.79 9.48 4.64
N ASN A 191 -21.86 10.74 5.07
CA ASN A 191 -22.40 11.81 4.23
C ASN A 191 -21.24 12.45 3.45
N SER A 192 -21.21 12.24 2.14
CA SER A 192 -20.13 12.72 1.27
C SER A 192 -19.99 14.25 1.24
N ALA A 193 -21.08 14.99 1.41
CA ALA A 193 -21.03 16.46 1.48
C ALA A 193 -20.33 16.92 2.77
N VAL A 194 -20.65 16.29 3.91
CA VAL A 194 -19.98 16.56 5.19
C VAL A 194 -18.51 16.16 5.10
N MET A 195 -18.20 14.98 4.55
CA MET A 195 -16.81 14.52 4.38
C MET A 195 -16.01 15.49 3.52
N SER A 196 -16.57 15.97 2.41
CA SER A 196 -15.91 16.95 1.54
C SER A 196 -15.62 18.29 2.23
N ALA A 197 -16.58 18.79 3.01
CA ALA A 197 -16.41 20.02 3.78
C ALA A 197 -15.32 19.88 4.85
N GLU A 198 -15.32 18.75 5.57
CA GLU A 198 -14.33 18.46 6.60
C GLU A 198 -12.92 18.24 6.03
N VAL A 199 -12.78 17.52 4.91
CA VAL A 199 -11.49 17.38 4.21
C VAL A 199 -10.94 18.77 3.87
N LYS A 200 -11.76 19.66 3.30
CA LYS A 200 -11.34 21.02 2.98
C LYS A 200 -10.91 21.79 4.24
N ARG A 201 -11.72 21.75 5.29
CA ARG A 201 -11.42 22.43 6.56
C ARG A 201 -10.10 21.96 7.16
N LEU A 202 -9.87 20.65 7.19
CA LEU A 202 -8.64 20.06 7.75
C LEU A 202 -7.39 20.32 6.89
N HIS A 203 -7.54 20.49 5.57
CA HIS A 203 -6.45 20.95 4.71
C HIS A 203 -6.06 22.41 4.93
N GLU A 204 -7.02 23.23 5.36
CA GLU A 204 -6.82 24.65 5.67
C GLU A 204 -6.38 24.88 7.12
N ASP A 205 -6.38 23.83 7.95
CA ASP A 205 -6.01 23.90 9.38
C ASP A 205 -4.49 23.76 9.54
N GLU A 206 -3.83 24.85 9.96
CA GLU A 206 -2.37 24.90 10.13
C GLU A 206 -1.85 23.95 11.22
N ASP A 207 -2.71 23.47 12.12
CA ASP A 207 -2.36 22.49 13.15
C ASP A 207 -2.24 21.07 12.58
N VAL A 208 -2.81 20.80 11.41
CA VAL A 208 -2.74 19.47 10.75
C VAL A 208 -1.43 19.30 10.00
N GLN A 209 -0.49 18.53 10.56
CA GLN A 209 0.82 18.32 9.98
C GLN A 209 0.91 17.08 9.06
N LYS A 210 -0.08 16.18 9.10
CA LYS A 210 -0.13 14.95 8.29
C LYS A 210 -1.41 14.89 7.44
N PRO A 211 -1.45 15.56 6.27
CA PRO A 211 -2.65 15.59 5.42
C PRO A 211 -3.17 14.22 5.03
N LYS A 212 -2.28 13.24 4.79
CA LYS A 212 -2.67 11.84 4.52
C LYS A 212 -3.51 11.20 5.62
N GLY A 213 -3.36 11.64 6.86
CA GLY A 213 -4.13 11.13 7.99
C GLY A 213 -5.58 11.62 8.04
N ILE A 214 -5.93 12.67 7.28
CA ILE A 214 -7.26 13.28 7.27
C ILE A 214 -8.34 12.24 6.93
N TYR A 215 -8.08 11.40 5.94
CA TYR A 215 -9.07 10.45 5.42
C TYR A 215 -9.43 9.38 6.46
N GLU A 216 -8.44 8.73 7.03
CA GLU A 216 -8.66 7.75 8.09
C GLU A 216 -9.25 8.41 9.35
N PHE A 217 -8.75 9.59 9.74
CA PHE A 217 -9.32 10.36 10.85
C PHE A 217 -10.83 10.58 10.67
N LEU A 218 -11.27 11.03 9.50
CA LEU A 218 -12.69 11.28 9.23
C LEU A 218 -13.53 10.01 9.23
N LEU A 219 -12.94 8.87 8.90
CA LEU A 219 -13.63 7.57 8.91
C LEU A 219 -13.79 6.99 10.31
N CYS A 220 -12.87 7.28 11.24
CA CYS A 220 -12.86 6.67 12.57
C CYS A 220 -13.16 7.63 13.73
N ARG A 221 -13.18 8.95 13.53
CA ARG A 221 -13.25 9.96 14.62
C ARG A 221 -14.42 9.79 15.59
N ASP A 222 -15.55 9.26 15.10
CA ASP A 222 -16.75 9.07 15.93
C ASP A 222 -16.68 7.80 16.80
N THR A 223 -15.71 6.93 16.54
CA THR A 223 -15.53 5.63 17.23
C THR A 223 -14.17 5.49 17.90
N ASP A 224 -13.14 6.22 17.45
CA ASP A 224 -11.81 6.22 18.05
C ASP A 224 -11.55 7.56 18.75
N PRO A 225 -11.58 7.60 20.09
CA PRO A 225 -11.30 8.83 20.85
C PRO A 225 -9.87 9.36 20.63
N PHE A 226 -8.96 8.53 20.14
CA PHE A 226 -7.56 8.90 19.86
C PHE A 226 -7.29 9.17 18.36
N ALA A 227 -8.32 9.27 17.53
CA ALA A 227 -8.18 9.49 16.08
C ALA A 227 -7.32 10.72 15.73
N GLY A 228 -7.30 11.75 16.58
CA GLY A 228 -6.46 12.96 16.40
C GLY A 228 -4.96 12.66 16.16
N ARG A 229 -4.44 11.51 16.64
CA ARG A 229 -3.06 11.08 16.39
C ARG A 229 -2.74 10.89 14.89
N LEU A 230 -3.76 10.59 14.08
CA LEU A 230 -3.62 10.39 12.64
C LEU A 230 -3.24 11.68 11.92
N LEU A 231 -3.63 12.82 12.46
CA LEU A 231 -3.37 14.15 11.90
C LEU A 231 -1.98 14.70 12.25
N ASN A 232 -1.29 14.08 13.23
CA ASN A 232 -0.03 14.58 13.76
C ASN A 232 -0.13 16.08 14.08
N LEU A 233 -1.08 16.45 14.95
CA LEU A 233 -1.34 17.84 15.27
C LEU A 233 -0.11 18.56 15.81
N ARG A 234 0.04 19.83 15.46
CA ARG A 234 1.12 20.67 15.95
C ARG A 234 1.15 20.65 17.49
N ALA A 235 2.30 20.36 18.04
CA ALA A 235 2.53 20.47 19.48
C ALA A 235 3.04 21.87 19.83
N PHE A 236 2.70 22.37 21.01
CA PHE A 236 3.29 23.60 21.52
C PHE A 236 4.82 23.50 21.58
N ASP A 237 5.49 24.51 21.06
CA ASP A 237 6.93 24.61 21.12
C ASP A 237 7.44 24.98 22.53
N LYS A 238 8.77 24.93 22.73
CA LYS A 238 9.36 25.23 24.05
C LYS A 238 9.07 26.67 24.51
N ARG A 239 9.00 27.63 23.59
CA ARG A 239 8.74 29.04 23.89
C ARG A 239 7.29 29.25 24.34
N GLU A 240 6.35 28.62 23.65
CA GLU A 240 4.93 28.64 24.00
C GLU A 240 4.68 28.02 25.37
N LYS A 241 5.32 26.86 25.65
CA LYS A 241 5.27 26.19 26.96
C LYS A 241 5.87 27.04 28.08
N LEU A 242 7.04 27.68 27.86
CA LEU A 242 7.65 28.56 28.85
C LEU A 242 6.78 29.79 29.14
N ALA A 243 6.16 30.37 28.13
CA ALA A 243 5.23 31.48 28.30
C ALA A 243 4.01 31.07 29.14
N ALA A 244 3.43 29.90 28.88
CA ALA A 244 2.33 29.35 29.65
C ALA A 244 2.75 29.05 31.11
N TYR A 245 3.92 28.42 31.32
CA TYR A 245 4.49 28.14 32.63
C TYR A 245 4.68 29.42 33.45
N SER A 246 5.30 30.45 32.87
CA SER A 246 5.49 31.74 33.51
C SER A 246 4.17 32.41 33.87
N ARG A 247 3.17 32.36 32.97
CA ARG A 247 1.83 32.87 33.18
C ARG A 247 1.10 32.23 34.37
N GLN A 248 1.38 30.94 34.58
CA GLN A 248 0.81 30.12 35.63
C GLN A 248 1.65 30.11 36.94
N ASN A 249 2.84 30.75 36.93
CA ASN A 249 3.80 30.69 38.05
C ASN A 249 4.15 29.25 38.50
N GLY A 250 4.25 28.31 37.51
CA GLY A 250 4.52 26.90 37.82
C GLY A 250 3.37 26.13 38.46
N ILE A 251 2.18 26.72 38.58
CA ILE A 251 1.03 26.09 39.24
C ILE A 251 0.19 25.32 38.20
N CYS A 252 -0.05 24.04 38.47
CA CYS A 252 -0.98 23.24 37.68
C CYS A 252 -2.43 23.70 37.88
N PRO A 253 -3.17 24.14 36.83
CA PRO A 253 -4.52 24.68 37.02
C PRO A 253 -5.57 23.63 37.42
N VAL A 254 -5.22 22.33 37.36
CA VAL A 254 -6.13 21.24 37.73
C VAL A 254 -5.99 20.83 39.20
N CYS A 255 -4.77 20.62 39.71
CA CYS A 255 -4.57 20.24 41.09
C CYS A 255 -4.19 21.41 42.03
N GLY A 256 -3.78 22.55 41.47
CA GLY A 256 -3.39 23.73 42.26
C GLY A 256 -1.98 23.64 42.86
N GLU A 257 -1.23 22.58 42.61
CA GLU A 257 0.12 22.39 43.14
C GLU A 257 1.18 22.99 42.20
N HIS A 258 2.33 23.39 42.81
CA HIS A 258 3.48 23.91 42.08
C HIS A 258 4.39 22.78 41.60
N PHE A 259 4.89 22.88 40.36
CA PHE A 259 5.81 21.93 39.73
C PHE A 259 6.90 22.68 38.99
N GLU A 260 8.07 22.05 38.83
CA GLU A 260 9.12 22.54 37.95
C GLU A 260 8.71 22.32 36.48
N PHE A 261 9.30 23.14 35.58
CA PHE A 261 8.94 23.14 34.13
C PHE A 261 9.04 21.73 33.49
N GLU A 262 10.06 20.95 33.89
CA GLU A 262 10.32 19.60 33.36
C GLU A 262 9.31 18.54 33.86
N GLU A 263 8.57 18.86 34.88
CA GLU A 263 7.52 18.00 35.49
C GLU A 263 6.15 18.26 34.87
N MET A 264 6.05 19.29 34.03
CA MET A 264 4.80 19.72 33.40
C MET A 264 4.84 19.49 31.87
N GLU A 265 3.66 19.36 31.31
CA GLU A 265 3.44 19.17 29.87
C GLU A 265 2.50 20.23 29.33
N GLY A 266 2.78 20.72 28.11
CA GLY A 266 1.91 21.65 27.42
C GLY A 266 0.65 20.98 26.91
N ASP A 267 -0.48 21.55 27.21
CA ASP A 267 -1.80 21.08 26.83
C ASP A 267 -2.70 22.22 26.38
N HIS A 268 -3.73 21.90 25.61
CA HIS A 268 -4.70 22.89 25.14
C HIS A 268 -5.71 23.23 26.22
N ILE A 269 -5.93 24.52 26.53
CA ILE A 269 -7.02 24.97 27.42
C ILE A 269 -8.36 24.56 26.79
N LYS A 270 -8.61 24.94 25.54
CA LYS A 270 -9.70 24.44 24.72
C LYS A 270 -9.16 23.35 23.81
N PRO A 271 -9.62 22.09 23.93
CA PRO A 271 -9.13 20.99 23.10
C PRO A 271 -9.29 21.26 21.62
N TRP A 272 -8.34 20.77 20.81
CA TRP A 272 -8.42 20.89 19.34
C TRP A 272 -9.71 20.26 18.79
N SER A 273 -10.12 19.12 19.32
CA SER A 273 -11.39 18.45 18.96
C SER A 273 -12.64 19.31 19.16
N LYS A 274 -12.55 20.34 19.98
CA LYS A 274 -13.60 21.33 20.25
C LYS A 274 -13.33 22.68 19.58
N GLY A 275 -12.43 22.73 18.57
CA GLY A 275 -12.08 23.93 17.82
C GLY A 275 -11.07 24.86 18.52
N GLY A 276 -10.27 24.32 19.45
CA GLY A 276 -9.09 25.01 19.99
C GLY A 276 -7.93 24.93 18.99
N GLN A 277 -7.17 26.01 18.84
CA GLN A 277 -5.98 26.08 17.99
C GLN A 277 -4.71 25.97 18.84
N THR A 278 -3.60 25.54 18.24
CA THR A 278 -2.29 25.49 18.89
C THR A 278 -1.66 26.89 18.86
N THR A 279 -2.15 27.76 19.74
CA THR A 279 -1.69 29.15 19.91
C THR A 279 -1.20 29.38 21.33
N PRO A 280 -0.29 30.35 21.56
CA PRO A 280 0.24 30.65 22.90
C PRO A 280 -0.85 30.93 23.96
N ASP A 281 -1.96 31.56 23.55
CA ASP A 281 -3.07 31.90 24.47
C ASP A 281 -3.90 30.65 24.85
N ASN A 282 -3.91 29.63 23.99
CA ASN A 282 -4.59 28.35 24.24
C ASN A 282 -3.66 27.30 24.89
N CYS A 283 -2.41 27.65 25.19
CA CYS A 283 -1.46 26.79 25.88
C CYS A 283 -1.61 26.90 27.39
N GLN A 284 -1.72 25.76 28.06
CA GLN A 284 -1.55 25.64 29.52
C GLN A 284 -0.50 24.57 29.85
N MET A 285 0.11 24.68 31.03
CA MET A 285 1.00 23.65 31.56
C MET A 285 0.25 22.83 32.61
N LEU A 286 0.20 21.53 32.44
CA LEU A 286 -0.36 20.59 33.39
C LEU A 286 0.74 19.68 33.95
N CYS A 287 0.65 19.31 35.22
CA CYS A 287 1.53 18.24 35.71
C CYS A 287 1.21 16.93 34.98
N LYS A 288 2.20 16.04 34.84
CA LYS A 288 2.08 14.79 34.08
C LYS A 288 0.89 13.93 34.52
N SER A 289 0.60 13.91 35.83
CA SER A 289 -0.55 13.17 36.39
C SER A 289 -1.89 13.75 35.94
N CYS A 290 -2.05 15.09 35.99
CA CYS A 290 -3.29 15.75 35.58
C CYS A 290 -3.47 15.70 34.05
N ASN A 291 -2.39 15.81 33.29
CA ASN A 291 -2.41 15.71 31.84
C ASN A 291 -2.83 14.29 31.40
N GLY A 292 -2.27 13.25 32.00
CA GLY A 292 -2.66 11.85 31.72
C GLY A 292 -4.15 11.59 31.99
N LYS A 293 -4.68 12.10 33.11
CA LYS A 293 -6.10 11.97 33.46
C LYS A 293 -7.02 12.73 32.50
N LYS A 294 -6.54 13.85 31.93
CA LYS A 294 -7.29 14.63 30.93
C LYS A 294 -7.37 13.91 29.59
N THR A 295 -6.30 13.20 29.19
CA THR A 295 -6.25 12.43 27.95
C THR A 295 -7.27 11.30 27.91
N ASP A 296 -7.60 10.73 29.08
CA ASP A 296 -8.59 9.64 29.23
C ASP A 296 -10.06 10.12 29.12
N LYS A 297 -10.32 11.41 28.99
CA LYS A 297 -11.68 12.00 29.02
C LYS A 297 -12.12 12.68 27.73
N TYR A 298 -11.29 12.65 26.65
CA TYR A 298 -11.61 13.36 25.41
C TYR A 298 -11.38 12.51 24.16
#